data_b68376a5f993da9849e4f3faa7033d38
#
_entry.id   b68376a5f993da9849e4f3faa7033d38
#
_cell.length_a   1.000
_cell.length_b   1.000
_cell.length_c   1.000
_cell.angle_alpha   90.00
_cell.angle_beta   90.00
_cell.angle_gamma   90.00
#
_symmetry.space_group_name_H-M   'P 1'
#
loop_
_entity.id
_entity.type
_entity.pdbx_description
1 polymer ?
#
loop_
_entity_poly.entity_id
_entity_poly.type
_entity_poly.pdbx_seq_one_letter_code
_entity_poly.pdbx_strand_id
1 'polypeptide(L)'
;DFSFSGLKSAVLNYLNGCQMKGIEVNRADVAASFQKAVCDVLVEHAMLAVKESGLNKLAIAGGVASNGTLRMAMEQACAENGIRFYRPSPIFCTDNAAMIGAAGYYEYMQGTRSGYDLNAVPNLKLGER
;
A
#
# COMPACT_ATOMS: atom_id res chain seq x y z
N ASP A 1 -7.42 -8.68 7.21
CA ASP A 1 -6.96 -7.36 7.68
C ASP A 1 -5.45 -7.34 7.86
N PHE A 2 -4.85 -6.15 7.76
CA PHE A 2 -3.43 -5.93 7.98
C PHE A 2 -3.18 -5.23 9.31
N SER A 3 -2.16 -5.66 10.05
CA SER A 3 -1.70 -4.95 11.24
C SER A 3 -0.17 -4.98 11.33
N PHE A 4 0.42 -3.79 11.40
CA PHE A 4 1.86 -3.59 11.59
C PHE A 4 2.19 -2.96 12.96
N SER A 5 1.22 -2.90 13.88
CA SER A 5 1.37 -2.25 15.19
C SER A 5 2.50 -2.84 16.03
N GLY A 6 2.69 -4.16 15.95
CA GLY A 6 3.77 -4.86 16.66
C GLY A 6 5.15 -4.73 16.01
N LEU A 7 5.23 -4.48 14.72
CA LEU A 7 6.50 -4.49 13.98
C LEU A 7 7.41 -3.32 14.39
N LYS A 8 6.85 -2.13 14.56
CA LYS A 8 7.60 -0.96 15.07
C LYS A 8 8.18 -1.24 16.45
N SER A 9 7.37 -1.77 17.36
CA SER A 9 7.80 -2.09 18.73
C SER A 9 8.88 -3.20 18.74
N ALA A 10 8.76 -4.20 17.86
CA ALA A 10 9.77 -5.25 17.75
C ALA A 10 11.14 -4.70 17.34
N VAL A 11 11.18 -3.80 16.34
CA VAL A 11 12.43 -3.15 15.91
C VAL A 11 13.01 -2.28 17.03
N LEU A 12 12.18 -1.47 17.71
CA LEU A 12 12.64 -0.65 18.82
C LEU A 12 13.21 -1.49 19.96
N ASN A 13 12.53 -2.57 20.33
CA ASN A 13 13.00 -3.48 21.39
C ASN A 13 14.30 -4.17 21.00
N TYR A 14 14.45 -4.58 19.74
CA TYR A 14 15.70 -5.15 19.23
C TYR A 14 16.85 -4.14 19.35
N LEU A 15 16.66 -2.91 18.85
CA LEU A 15 17.70 -1.88 18.90
C LEU A 15 18.10 -1.51 20.32
N ASN A 16 17.11 -1.34 21.21
CA ASN A 16 17.36 -1.07 22.62
C ASN A 16 18.11 -2.24 23.31
N GLY A 17 17.71 -3.47 23.00
CA GLY A 17 18.39 -4.66 23.53
C GLY A 17 19.85 -4.77 23.09
N CYS A 18 20.15 -4.44 21.84
CA CYS A 18 21.51 -4.38 21.33
C CYS A 18 22.32 -3.28 22.04
N GLN A 19 21.74 -2.09 22.18
CA GLN A 19 22.38 -0.96 22.86
C GLN A 19 22.73 -1.30 24.32
N MET A 20 21.81 -1.92 25.06
CA MET A 20 22.05 -2.35 26.45
C MET A 20 23.15 -3.39 26.58
N LYS A 21 23.35 -4.23 25.57
CA LYS A 21 24.37 -5.27 25.52
C LYS A 21 25.70 -4.82 24.91
N GLY A 22 25.80 -3.57 24.46
CA GLY A 22 26.98 -3.06 23.75
C GLY A 22 27.18 -3.70 22.37
N ILE A 23 26.15 -4.28 21.77
CA ILE A 23 26.22 -4.93 20.46
C ILE A 23 26.05 -3.87 19.38
N GLU A 24 27.02 -3.78 18.47
CA GLU A 24 26.93 -2.92 17.30
C GLU A 24 25.88 -3.46 16.32
N VAL A 25 24.99 -2.57 15.86
CA VAL A 25 23.89 -2.94 14.96
C VAL A 25 24.19 -2.47 13.54
N ASN A 26 24.19 -3.39 12.59
CA ASN A 26 24.16 -3.05 11.18
C ASN A 26 22.77 -2.51 10.82
N ARG A 27 22.64 -1.19 10.68
CA ARG A 27 21.37 -0.52 10.36
C ARG A 27 20.81 -0.92 8.99
N ALA A 28 21.68 -1.22 8.03
CA ALA A 28 21.26 -1.65 6.70
C ALA A 28 20.56 -3.01 6.74
N ASP A 29 21.10 -3.95 7.52
CA ASP A 29 20.49 -5.28 7.68
C ASP A 29 19.13 -5.21 8.40
N VAL A 30 19.04 -4.36 9.42
CA VAL A 30 17.76 -4.13 10.13
C VAL A 30 16.73 -3.52 9.18
N ALA A 31 17.11 -2.52 8.37
CA ALA A 31 16.22 -1.90 7.41
C ALA A 31 15.77 -2.90 6.33
N ALA A 32 16.69 -3.72 5.82
CA ALA A 32 16.38 -4.76 4.85
C ALA A 32 15.41 -5.82 5.43
N SER A 33 15.67 -6.28 6.65
CA SER A 33 14.81 -7.24 7.36
C SER A 33 13.42 -6.67 7.62
N PHE A 34 13.34 -5.41 8.04
CA PHE A 34 12.07 -4.71 8.24
C PHE A 34 11.28 -4.61 6.93
N GLN A 35 11.91 -4.14 5.86
CA GLN A 35 11.28 -4.02 4.55
C GLN A 35 10.80 -5.38 4.03
N LYS A 36 11.63 -6.42 4.18
CA LYS A 36 11.24 -7.78 3.79
C LYS A 36 10.01 -8.25 4.56
N ALA A 37 9.98 -8.11 5.87
CA ALA A 37 8.85 -8.53 6.70
C ALA A 37 7.53 -7.83 6.30
N VAL A 38 7.59 -6.53 5.96
CA VAL A 38 6.41 -5.80 5.48
C VAL A 38 5.97 -6.30 4.10
N CYS A 39 6.92 -6.46 3.17
CA CYS A 39 6.61 -6.91 1.81
C CYS A 39 6.04 -8.33 1.80
N ASP A 40 6.61 -9.25 2.58
CA ASP A 40 6.14 -10.64 2.65
C ASP A 40 4.65 -10.69 3.07
N VAL A 41 4.28 -9.99 4.14
CA VAL A 41 2.89 -9.95 4.63
C VAL A 41 1.96 -9.33 3.59
N LEU A 42 2.37 -8.23 2.94
CA LEU A 42 1.53 -7.57 1.94
C LEU A 42 1.31 -8.45 0.71
N VAL A 43 2.35 -9.12 0.23
CA VAL A 43 2.25 -10.02 -0.92
C VAL A 43 1.39 -11.24 -0.59
N GLU A 44 1.66 -11.91 0.53
CA GLU A 44 0.91 -13.09 0.97
C GLU A 44 -0.58 -12.80 1.07
N HIS A 45 -0.95 -11.73 1.77
CA HIS A 45 -2.36 -11.38 1.95
C HIS A 45 -3.03 -10.91 0.66
N ALA A 46 -2.32 -10.20 -0.21
CA ALA A 46 -2.86 -9.82 -1.51
C ALA A 46 -3.12 -11.05 -2.39
N MET A 47 -2.21 -12.00 -2.41
CA MET A 47 -2.37 -13.25 -3.18
C MET A 47 -3.49 -14.11 -2.60
N LEU A 48 -3.63 -14.18 -1.27
CA LEU A 48 -4.75 -14.86 -0.62
C LEU A 48 -6.10 -14.22 -1.01
N ALA A 49 -6.19 -12.90 -0.96
CA ALA A 49 -7.41 -12.17 -1.36
C ALA A 49 -7.78 -12.40 -2.82
N VAL A 50 -6.80 -12.41 -3.73
CA VAL A 50 -7.02 -12.74 -5.15
C VAL A 50 -7.57 -14.16 -5.29
N LYS A 51 -6.96 -15.13 -4.60
CA LYS A 51 -7.41 -16.53 -4.62
C LYS A 51 -8.83 -16.69 -4.08
N GLU A 52 -9.15 -16.04 -2.97
CA GLU A 52 -10.49 -16.10 -2.35
C GLU A 52 -11.57 -15.41 -3.21
N SER A 53 -11.21 -14.31 -3.87
CA SER A 53 -12.15 -13.58 -4.75
C SER A 53 -12.38 -14.25 -6.10
N GLY A 54 -11.52 -15.18 -6.52
CA GLY A 54 -11.55 -15.80 -7.85
C GLY A 54 -11.22 -14.83 -8.99
N LEU A 55 -10.71 -13.62 -8.68
CA LEU A 55 -10.34 -12.62 -9.68
C LEU A 55 -8.94 -12.91 -10.23
N ASN A 56 -8.69 -12.52 -11.48
CA ASN A 56 -7.40 -12.67 -12.13
C ASN A 56 -6.69 -11.33 -12.37
N LYS A 57 -7.05 -10.31 -11.61
CA LYS A 57 -6.49 -8.96 -11.69
C LYS A 57 -6.21 -8.44 -10.30
N LEU A 58 -5.04 -7.84 -10.13
CA LEU A 58 -4.63 -7.17 -8.90
C LEU A 58 -4.09 -5.79 -9.23
N ALA A 59 -4.52 -4.78 -8.49
CA ALA A 59 -3.97 -3.43 -8.57
C ALA A 59 -3.45 -2.98 -7.21
N ILE A 60 -2.31 -2.28 -7.20
CA ILE A 60 -1.82 -1.60 -6.01
C ILE A 60 -1.84 -0.09 -6.23
N ALA A 61 -2.14 0.66 -5.17
CA ALA A 61 -2.17 2.12 -5.17
C ALA A 61 -1.76 2.68 -3.81
N GLY A 62 -1.60 4.00 -3.72
CA GLY A 62 -1.19 4.68 -2.48
C GLY A 62 0.32 4.78 -2.33
N GLY A 63 0.79 5.55 -1.34
CA GLY A 63 2.20 5.91 -1.17
C GLY A 63 3.14 4.70 -1.05
N VAL A 64 2.73 3.65 -0.33
CA VAL A 64 3.53 2.41 -0.18
C VAL A 64 3.70 1.66 -1.50
N ALA A 65 2.76 1.81 -2.45
CA ALA A 65 2.88 1.25 -3.78
C ALA A 65 4.03 1.83 -4.62
N SER A 66 4.70 2.89 -4.17
CA SER A 66 5.93 3.39 -4.77
C SER A 66 7.19 2.62 -4.35
N ASN A 67 7.11 1.78 -3.31
CA ASN A 67 8.23 0.98 -2.84
C ASN A 67 8.67 -0.05 -3.90
N GLY A 68 9.92 0.06 -4.35
CA GLY A 68 10.47 -0.78 -5.43
C GLY A 68 10.48 -2.27 -5.10
N THR A 69 10.85 -2.63 -3.86
CA THR A 69 10.89 -4.03 -3.41
C THR A 69 9.50 -4.66 -3.41
N LEU A 70 8.50 -3.93 -2.90
CA LEU A 70 7.11 -4.40 -2.91
C LEU A 70 6.59 -4.57 -4.34
N ARG A 71 6.90 -3.63 -5.24
CA ARG A 71 6.49 -3.71 -6.65
C ARG A 71 7.04 -4.96 -7.33
N MET A 72 8.33 -5.21 -7.16
CA MET A 72 8.98 -6.40 -7.75
C MET A 72 8.41 -7.70 -7.19
N ALA A 73 8.27 -7.79 -5.87
CA ALA A 73 7.73 -8.98 -5.21
C ALA A 73 6.28 -9.27 -5.63
N MET A 74 5.44 -8.22 -5.73
CA MET A 74 4.05 -8.34 -6.14
C MET A 74 3.93 -8.74 -7.63
N GLU A 75 4.75 -8.12 -8.49
CA GLU A 75 4.80 -8.43 -9.92
C GLU A 75 5.20 -9.89 -10.17
N GLN A 76 6.23 -10.36 -9.45
CA GLN A 76 6.68 -11.75 -9.51
C GLN A 76 5.58 -12.70 -9.04
N ALA A 77 4.98 -12.48 -7.87
CA ALA A 77 3.92 -13.33 -7.33
C ALA A 77 2.70 -13.39 -8.28
N CYS A 78 2.33 -12.27 -8.88
CA CYS A 78 1.25 -12.21 -9.86
C CYS A 78 1.60 -13.00 -11.14
N ALA A 79 2.82 -12.86 -11.65
CA ALA A 79 3.26 -13.58 -12.84
C ALA A 79 3.27 -15.11 -12.64
N GLU A 80 3.77 -15.57 -11.48
CA GLU A 80 3.79 -17.00 -11.11
C GLU A 80 2.39 -17.61 -10.99
N ASN A 81 1.38 -16.80 -10.69
CA ASN A 81 -0.01 -17.23 -10.52
C ASN A 81 -0.94 -16.86 -11.68
N GLY A 82 -0.42 -16.33 -12.79
CA GLY A 82 -1.22 -15.96 -13.95
C GLY A 82 -2.16 -14.77 -13.72
N ILE A 83 -1.84 -13.91 -12.74
CA ILE A 83 -2.63 -12.75 -12.35
C ILE A 83 -2.13 -11.52 -13.10
N ARG A 84 -3.04 -10.74 -13.66
CA ARG A 84 -2.75 -9.47 -14.29
C ARG A 84 -2.49 -8.39 -13.26
N PHE A 85 -1.26 -7.88 -13.20
CA PHE A 85 -0.85 -6.88 -12.22
C PHE A 85 -0.91 -5.46 -12.78
N TYR A 86 -1.48 -4.53 -12.01
CA TYR A 86 -1.60 -3.12 -12.34
C TYR A 86 -0.98 -2.27 -11.23
N ARG A 87 -0.22 -1.26 -11.65
CA ARG A 87 0.39 -0.29 -10.74
C ARG A 87 0.52 1.07 -11.43
N PRO A 88 0.30 2.18 -10.73
CA PRO A 88 0.56 3.49 -11.29
C PRO A 88 2.08 3.76 -11.39
N SER A 89 2.46 4.74 -12.19
CA SER A 89 3.82 5.31 -12.10
C SER A 89 4.05 5.87 -10.70
N PRO A 90 5.29 5.84 -10.16
CA PRO A 90 5.58 6.30 -8.80
C PRO A 90 5.06 7.70 -8.47
N ILE A 91 5.11 8.61 -9.43
CA ILE A 91 4.60 9.99 -9.28
C ILE A 91 3.08 10.06 -9.00
N PHE A 92 2.31 9.03 -9.38
CA PHE A 92 0.87 8.96 -9.15
C PHE A 92 0.48 8.07 -7.96
N CYS A 93 1.46 7.57 -7.20
CA CYS A 93 1.19 6.76 -6.00
C CYS A 93 0.78 7.59 -4.79
N THR A 94 1.23 8.83 -4.72
CA THR A 94 0.83 9.80 -3.69
C THR A 94 -0.25 10.74 -4.21
N ASP A 95 -0.75 11.60 -3.34
CA ASP A 95 -1.78 12.58 -3.68
C ASP A 95 -1.33 13.43 -4.88
N ASN A 96 -2.20 13.53 -5.87
CA ASN A 96 -1.92 14.30 -7.08
C ASN A 96 -3.21 14.80 -7.73
N ALA A 97 -3.13 15.94 -8.43
CA ALA A 97 -4.28 16.56 -9.07
C ALA A 97 -4.88 15.72 -10.21
N ALA A 98 -4.06 14.88 -10.87
CA ALA A 98 -4.56 14.06 -11.99
C ALA A 98 -5.59 13.02 -11.53
N MET A 99 -5.38 12.38 -10.36
CA MET A 99 -6.36 11.41 -9.84
C MET A 99 -7.66 12.09 -9.42
N ILE A 100 -7.59 13.30 -8.86
CA ILE A 100 -8.78 14.08 -8.50
C ILE A 100 -9.52 14.56 -9.75
N GLY A 101 -8.80 15.04 -10.75
CA GLY A 101 -9.38 15.43 -12.03
C GLY A 101 -10.05 14.26 -12.75
N ALA A 102 -9.43 13.07 -12.73
CA ALA A 102 -10.03 11.87 -13.30
C ALA A 102 -11.30 11.45 -12.56
N ALA A 103 -11.28 11.43 -11.21
CA ALA A 103 -12.46 11.12 -10.40
C ALA A 103 -13.59 12.13 -10.69
N GLY A 104 -13.28 13.42 -10.69
CA GLY A 104 -14.26 14.47 -11.00
C GLY A 104 -14.86 14.35 -12.41
N TYR A 105 -14.04 13.97 -13.40
CA TYR A 105 -14.53 13.72 -14.75
C TYR A 105 -15.57 12.58 -14.80
N TYR A 106 -15.28 11.44 -14.16
CA TYR A 106 -16.22 10.34 -14.13
C TYR A 106 -17.50 10.66 -13.36
N GLU A 107 -17.40 11.37 -12.25
CA GLU A 107 -18.57 11.89 -11.52
C GLU A 107 -19.41 12.82 -12.41
N TYR A 108 -18.76 13.73 -13.12
CA TYR A 108 -19.43 14.62 -14.08
C TYR A 108 -20.18 13.85 -15.16
N MET A 109 -19.56 12.81 -15.75
CA MET A 109 -20.18 11.97 -16.79
C MET A 109 -21.37 11.17 -16.27
N GLN A 110 -21.39 10.82 -14.97
CA GLN A 110 -22.52 10.18 -14.31
C GLN A 110 -23.65 11.16 -13.95
N GLY A 111 -23.48 12.44 -14.24
CA GLY A 111 -24.50 13.47 -13.96
C GLY A 111 -24.40 14.09 -12.58
N THR A 112 -23.41 13.73 -11.77
CA THR A 112 -23.20 14.33 -10.45
C THR A 112 -22.88 15.82 -10.59
N ARG A 113 -23.64 16.66 -9.86
CA ARG A 113 -23.44 18.11 -9.80
C ARG A 113 -23.59 18.56 -8.36
N SER A 114 -22.76 19.49 -7.96
CA SER A 114 -22.82 20.12 -6.63
C SER A 114 -23.19 21.57 -6.75
N GLY A 115 -23.93 22.08 -5.76
CA GLY A 115 -24.23 23.49 -5.61
C GLY A 115 -23.10 24.26 -4.93
N TYR A 116 -23.39 25.53 -4.61
CA TYR A 116 -22.45 26.38 -3.85
C TYR A 116 -22.37 26.04 -2.37
N ASP A 117 -23.19 25.12 -1.90
CA ASP A 117 -23.20 24.55 -0.55
C ASP A 117 -22.22 23.37 -0.40
N LEU A 118 -21.52 22.98 -1.47
CA LEU A 118 -20.51 21.93 -1.42
C LEU A 118 -19.46 22.25 -0.37
N ASN A 119 -19.27 21.31 0.55
CA ASN A 119 -18.27 21.43 1.60
C ASN A 119 -17.46 20.13 1.74
N ALA A 120 -16.24 20.22 2.26
CA ALA A 120 -15.44 19.06 2.54
C ALA A 120 -16.03 18.28 3.73
N VAL A 121 -16.16 16.97 3.57
CA VAL A 121 -16.59 16.04 4.62
C VAL A 121 -15.40 15.22 5.08
N PRO A 122 -14.75 15.56 6.20
CA PRO A 122 -13.65 14.76 6.71
C PRO A 122 -14.16 13.39 7.16
N ASN A 123 -13.34 12.36 6.99
CA ASN A 123 -13.64 10.98 7.38
C ASN A 123 -14.82 10.31 6.64
N LEU A 124 -15.14 10.78 5.44
CA LEU A 124 -16.10 10.10 4.58
C LEU A 124 -15.61 8.66 4.30
N LYS A 125 -16.48 7.68 4.50
CA LYS A 125 -16.13 6.28 4.24
C LYS A 125 -16.14 5.98 2.75
N LEU A 126 -15.38 4.98 2.34
CA LEU A 126 -15.40 4.51 0.95
C LEU A 126 -16.82 4.10 0.53
N GLY A 127 -17.30 4.69 -0.56
CA GLY A 127 -18.65 4.45 -1.09
C GLY A 127 -19.76 5.28 -0.46
N GLU A 128 -19.48 6.08 0.57
CA GLU A 128 -20.41 7.12 1.07
C GLU A 128 -20.28 8.41 0.23
N ARG A 129 -21.40 9.07 0.03
CA ARG A 129 -21.50 10.35 -0.69
C ARG A 129 -22.40 11.31 0.06
#